data_6955206d8cfb37eb58389d41fdd007db
#
_entry.id   6955206d8cfb37eb58389d41fdd007db
#
_cell.length_a   1.000
_cell.length_b   1.000
_cell.length_c   1.000
_cell.angle_alpha   90.00
_cell.angle_beta   90.00
_cell.angle_gamma   90.00
#
_symmetry.space_group_name_H-M   'P 1'
#
loop_
_entity.id
_entity.type
_entity.pdbx_description
1 polymer ?
#
loop_
_entity_poly.entity_id
_entity_poly.type
_entity_poly.pdbx_seq_one_letter_code
_entity_poly.pdbx_strand_id
1 'polypeptide(L)'
;AAVAAGIVAFAHGSDGGGSVRIPASSCGLFGFKPTRARLPDGPYAGEGWAGMAIDGFLTRSVRDTAVMLDACEGPDLGAPYVAPALGRGHAAAISRPPRRLRVGICDTTFTGEPIHPEVAEAVRAAGRLLESLGHHVEPARPQADVPMMMRAWTDIVGVGSALSIRSKLGDRAPRPDEVEGVGRGAWA
;
A
#
# COMPACT_ATOMS: atom_id res chain seq x y z
N ALA A 1 3.31 9.44 12.18
CA ALA A 1 3.52 10.50 13.19
C ALA A 1 4.95 11.08 13.12
N ALA A 2 6.03 10.29 13.31
CA ALA A 2 7.41 10.81 13.37
C ALA A 2 7.85 11.59 12.12
N VAL A 3 7.48 11.12 10.92
CA VAL A 3 7.75 11.83 9.66
C VAL A 3 6.97 13.15 9.57
N ALA A 4 5.70 13.15 9.98
CA ALA A 4 4.87 14.36 9.99
C ALA A 4 5.39 15.39 10.99
N ALA A 5 5.90 14.94 12.14
CA ALA A 5 6.51 15.81 13.16
C ALA A 5 7.93 16.29 12.80
N GLY A 6 8.51 15.85 11.69
CA GLY A 6 9.86 16.23 11.28
C GLY A 6 10.99 15.55 12.06
N ILE A 7 10.68 14.54 12.88
CA ILE A 7 11.68 13.81 13.67
C ILE A 7 12.60 12.97 12.76
N VAL A 8 12.03 12.37 11.72
CA VAL A 8 12.76 11.64 10.68
C VAL A 8 12.35 12.09 9.29
N ALA A 9 13.22 11.92 8.30
CA ALA A 9 12.94 12.35 6.93
C ALA A 9 11.92 11.43 6.24
N PHE A 10 11.98 10.14 6.50
CA PHE A 10 11.10 9.11 5.94
C PHE A 10 10.89 7.99 6.96
N ALA A 11 9.90 7.14 6.72
CA ALA A 11 9.69 5.90 7.43
C ALA A 11 9.35 4.78 6.46
N HIS A 12 9.83 3.60 6.75
CA HIS A 12 9.46 2.34 6.10
C HIS A 12 8.18 1.78 6.74
N GLY A 13 7.40 1.06 5.98
CA GLY A 13 6.24 0.31 6.44
C GLY A 13 5.77 -0.68 5.41
N SER A 14 5.03 -1.69 5.82
CA SER A 14 4.37 -2.64 4.91
C SER A 14 2.91 -2.25 4.69
N ASP A 15 2.35 -2.63 3.55
CA ASP A 15 0.99 -2.31 3.13
C ASP A 15 0.32 -3.53 2.48
N GLY A 16 -0.51 -4.22 3.24
CA GLY A 16 -1.34 -5.34 2.76
C GLY A 16 -2.82 -4.97 2.59
N GLY A 17 -3.27 -3.94 3.31
CA GLY A 17 -4.65 -3.44 3.25
C GLY A 17 -4.73 -1.91 3.28
N GLY A 18 -3.60 -1.21 3.07
CA GLY A 18 -3.51 0.24 3.14
C GLY A 18 -2.59 0.78 4.23
N SER A 19 -1.79 -0.09 4.88
CA SER A 19 -1.05 0.29 6.09
C SER A 19 0.12 1.28 5.88
N VAL A 20 0.49 1.61 4.65
CA VAL A 20 1.32 2.78 4.29
C VAL A 20 0.43 3.96 3.89
N ARG A 21 -0.56 3.72 3.04
CA ARG A 21 -1.40 4.77 2.43
C ARG A 21 -2.38 5.40 3.42
N ILE A 22 -3.03 4.61 4.27
CA ILE A 22 -4.00 5.09 5.27
C ILE A 22 -3.33 6.01 6.31
N PRO A 23 -2.25 5.59 7.00
CA PRO A 23 -1.58 6.47 7.96
C PRO A 23 -0.94 7.69 7.30
N ALA A 24 -0.49 7.60 6.05
CA ALA A 24 -0.03 8.76 5.30
C ALA A 24 -1.15 9.79 5.12
N SER A 25 -2.32 9.35 4.67
CA SER A 25 -3.51 10.20 4.52
C SER A 25 -3.91 10.86 5.86
N SER A 26 -3.93 10.08 6.94
CA SER A 26 -4.28 10.60 8.28
C SER A 26 -3.28 11.61 8.85
N CYS A 27 -2.03 11.59 8.37
CA CYS A 27 -0.95 12.45 8.86
C CYS A 27 -0.54 13.56 7.89
N GLY A 28 -1.23 13.73 6.76
CA GLY A 28 -0.84 14.70 5.73
C GLY A 28 0.52 14.40 5.09
N LEU A 29 0.82 13.12 4.89
CA LEU A 29 2.07 12.64 4.30
C LEU A 29 1.83 12.04 2.90
N PHE A 30 2.91 11.86 2.16
CA PHE A 30 2.94 11.07 0.95
C PHE A 30 3.24 9.61 1.31
N GLY A 31 2.28 8.72 1.08
CA GLY A 31 2.40 7.28 1.28
C GLY A 31 2.31 6.55 -0.05
N PHE A 32 3.34 5.81 -0.39
CA PHE A 32 3.42 5.12 -1.66
C PHE A 32 3.63 3.61 -1.47
N LYS A 33 2.68 2.84 -1.96
CA LYS A 33 2.77 1.38 -2.07
C LYS A 33 3.22 1.03 -3.49
N PRO A 34 4.47 0.59 -3.71
CA PRO A 34 4.93 0.22 -5.04
C PRO A 34 4.25 -1.06 -5.56
N THR A 35 4.54 -1.39 -6.78
CA THR A 35 4.19 -2.70 -7.36
C THR A 35 4.95 -3.80 -6.63
N ARG A 36 4.33 -4.98 -6.50
CA ARG A 36 4.98 -6.19 -5.97
C ARG A 36 6.35 -6.40 -6.60
N ALA A 37 7.30 -6.89 -5.83
CA ALA A 37 8.68 -7.15 -6.21
C ALA A 37 9.51 -5.90 -6.56
N ARG A 38 8.98 -4.68 -6.37
CA ARG A 38 9.78 -3.46 -6.55
C ARG A 38 10.76 -3.26 -5.40
N LEU A 39 10.31 -3.48 -4.18
CA LEU A 39 11.15 -3.52 -2.98
C LEU A 39 11.36 -4.97 -2.54
N PRO A 40 12.53 -5.32 -2.01
CA PRO A 40 12.82 -6.66 -1.52
C PRO A 40 12.10 -6.94 -0.20
N ASP A 41 11.75 -8.20 0.04
CA ASP A 41 11.14 -8.71 1.27
C ASP A 41 12.10 -9.59 2.08
N GLY A 42 13.25 -9.91 1.50
CA GLY A 42 14.24 -10.81 2.07
C GLY A 42 15.24 -10.13 3.00
N PRO A 43 16.21 -10.91 3.50
CA PRO A 43 16.40 -12.34 3.20
C PRO A 43 15.57 -13.28 4.09
N TYR A 44 14.85 -12.75 5.09
CA TYR A 44 14.14 -13.56 6.10
C TYR A 44 12.68 -13.86 5.75
N ALA A 45 12.10 -13.10 4.84
CA ALA A 45 10.79 -13.35 4.27
C ALA A 45 10.90 -13.29 2.74
N GLY A 46 10.25 -14.18 2.03
CA GLY A 46 10.23 -14.15 0.57
C GLY A 46 8.95 -13.51 0.04
N GLU A 47 7.88 -13.56 0.82
CA GLU A 47 6.57 -13.11 0.41
C GLU A 47 5.66 -12.91 1.63
N GLY A 48 5.12 -11.73 1.78
CA GLY A 48 4.14 -11.42 2.82
C GLY A 48 2.70 -11.63 2.34
N TRP A 49 1.89 -12.39 3.10
CA TRP A 49 0.47 -12.63 2.81
C TRP A 49 0.20 -13.08 1.36
N ALA A 50 0.91 -14.10 0.89
CA ALA A 50 0.81 -14.59 -0.48
C ALA A 50 1.02 -13.45 -1.53
N GLY A 51 1.98 -12.58 -1.29
CA GLY A 51 2.32 -11.46 -2.17
C GLY A 51 1.34 -10.28 -2.13
N MET A 52 0.43 -10.23 -1.16
CA MET A 52 -0.47 -9.10 -1.00
C MET A 52 0.09 -8.01 -0.07
N ALA A 53 1.00 -8.35 0.85
CA ALA A 53 1.71 -7.37 1.65
C ALA A 53 2.98 -6.92 0.91
N ILE A 54 3.16 -5.62 0.77
CA ILE A 54 4.25 -4.99 0.02
C ILE A 54 4.85 -3.89 0.88
N ASP A 55 6.16 -3.79 0.90
CA ASP A 55 6.84 -2.70 1.57
C ASP A 55 6.73 -1.38 0.80
N GLY A 56 6.80 -0.28 1.54
CA GLY A 56 6.68 1.05 0.99
C GLY A 56 7.23 2.13 1.93
N PHE A 57 7.07 3.38 1.53
CA PHE A 57 7.61 4.51 2.28
C PHE A 57 6.52 5.56 2.59
N LEU A 58 6.67 6.19 3.77
CA LEU A 58 5.98 7.40 4.16
C LEU A 58 7.00 8.54 4.16
N THR A 59 6.73 9.59 3.41
CA THR A 59 7.62 10.75 3.25
C THR A 59 6.81 12.04 3.26
N ARG A 60 7.48 13.19 3.25
CA ARG A 60 6.82 14.48 3.09
C ARG A 60 6.69 14.94 1.65
N SER A 61 7.38 14.27 0.72
CA SER A 61 7.34 14.64 -0.71
C SER A 61 7.44 13.44 -1.64
N VAL A 62 6.91 13.58 -2.85
CA VAL A 62 7.07 12.61 -3.94
C VAL A 62 8.55 12.38 -4.26
N ARG A 63 9.37 13.44 -4.17
CA ARG A 63 10.82 13.38 -4.43
C ARG A 63 11.52 12.45 -3.44
N ASP A 64 11.23 12.59 -2.15
CA ASP A 64 11.85 11.75 -1.13
C ASP A 64 11.50 10.27 -1.35
N THR A 65 10.25 9.97 -1.68
CA THR A 65 9.84 8.60 -2.03
C THR A 65 10.57 8.08 -3.26
N ALA A 66 10.72 8.90 -4.29
CA ALA A 66 11.43 8.49 -5.51
C ALA A 66 12.90 8.17 -5.23
N VAL A 67 13.57 8.99 -4.41
CA VAL A 67 14.95 8.74 -3.97
C VAL A 67 15.04 7.45 -3.14
N MET A 68 14.10 7.23 -2.22
CA MET A 68 14.07 6.00 -1.42
C MET A 68 13.84 4.75 -2.26
N LEU A 69 12.97 4.84 -3.27
CA LEU A 69 12.77 3.73 -4.21
C LEU A 69 14.05 3.44 -4.99
N ASP A 70 14.73 4.46 -5.52
CA ASP A 70 16.00 4.28 -6.25
C ASP A 70 17.10 3.67 -5.37
N ALA A 71 17.09 3.95 -4.07
CA ALA A 71 18.08 3.43 -3.12
C ALA A 71 17.79 2.00 -2.66
N CYS A 72 16.51 1.58 -2.65
CA CYS A 72 16.08 0.33 -2.02
C CYS A 72 15.50 -0.68 -3.00
N GLU A 73 15.23 -0.30 -4.27
CA GLU A 73 14.64 -1.22 -5.24
C GLU A 73 15.61 -2.30 -5.69
N GLY A 74 15.05 -3.44 -6.03
CA GLY A 74 15.78 -4.56 -6.60
C GLY A 74 15.47 -5.87 -5.88
N PRO A 75 15.82 -7.00 -6.51
CA PRO A 75 15.59 -8.31 -5.90
C PRO A 75 16.64 -8.64 -4.85
N ASP A 76 16.23 -9.30 -3.78
CA ASP A 76 17.12 -10.04 -2.89
C ASP A 76 17.58 -11.34 -3.52
N LEU A 77 18.65 -11.90 -2.95
CA LEU A 77 19.08 -13.25 -3.29
C LEU A 77 17.97 -14.25 -2.88
N GLY A 78 17.46 -14.99 -3.89
CA GLY A 78 16.36 -15.95 -3.68
C GLY A 78 14.98 -15.33 -3.69
N ALA A 79 14.82 -14.07 -4.09
CA ALA A 79 13.52 -13.44 -4.26
C ALA A 79 12.62 -14.25 -5.23
N PRO A 80 11.34 -14.54 -4.87
CA PRO A 80 10.44 -15.31 -5.72
C PRO A 80 9.99 -14.53 -6.97
N TYR A 81 10.11 -13.22 -6.94
CA TYR A 81 9.73 -12.30 -8.03
C TYR A 81 10.79 -11.24 -8.26
N VAL A 82 10.88 -10.79 -9.51
CA VAL A 82 11.76 -9.68 -9.89
C VAL A 82 10.94 -8.67 -10.69
N ALA A 83 10.89 -7.44 -10.24
CA ALA A 83 10.27 -6.37 -11.00
C ALA A 83 11.18 -5.93 -12.16
N PRO A 84 10.62 -5.58 -13.32
CA PRO A 84 11.41 -5.04 -14.42
C PRO A 84 12.20 -3.81 -13.98
N ALA A 85 13.47 -3.75 -14.34
CA ALA A 85 14.31 -2.60 -14.04
C ALA A 85 13.76 -1.33 -14.71
N LEU A 86 13.78 -0.20 -13.98
CA LEU A 86 13.52 1.10 -14.57
C LEU A 86 14.83 1.63 -15.18
N GLY A 87 14.85 1.85 -16.48
CA GLY A 87 16.06 2.24 -17.20
C GLY A 87 16.68 3.58 -16.76
N ARG A 88 16.00 4.40 -15.95
CA ARG A 88 16.47 5.73 -15.53
C ARG A 88 16.19 6.07 -14.07
N GLY A 89 15.64 5.16 -13.28
CA GLY A 89 15.25 5.40 -11.88
C GLY A 89 14.02 6.30 -11.69
N HIS A 90 13.51 6.29 -10.48
CA HIS A 90 12.29 7.01 -10.09
C HIS A 90 12.52 8.52 -9.95
N ALA A 91 13.64 8.93 -9.35
CA ALA A 91 14.00 10.36 -9.20
C ALA A 91 14.15 11.06 -10.55
N ALA A 92 14.72 10.38 -11.54
CA ALA A 92 14.79 10.90 -12.90
C ALA A 92 13.43 10.89 -13.61
N ALA A 93 12.54 9.95 -13.28
CA ALA A 93 11.21 9.88 -13.88
C ALA A 93 10.31 11.04 -13.46
N ILE A 94 10.33 11.46 -12.19
CA ILE A 94 9.49 12.56 -11.68
C ILE A 94 9.92 13.94 -12.20
N SER A 95 11.13 14.10 -12.75
CA SER A 95 11.57 15.37 -13.32
C SER A 95 10.99 15.66 -14.71
N ARG A 96 10.26 14.72 -15.29
CA ARG A 96 9.64 14.86 -16.62
C ARG A 96 8.12 14.94 -16.47
N PRO A 97 7.46 15.83 -17.25
CA PRO A 97 6.01 15.87 -17.24
C PRO A 97 5.45 14.52 -17.74
N PRO A 98 4.39 14.01 -17.13
CA PRO A 98 3.72 12.81 -17.61
C PRO A 98 3.06 13.07 -18.98
N ARG A 99 2.92 12.02 -19.77
CA ARG A 99 2.06 12.08 -20.95
C ARG A 99 0.62 12.35 -20.55
N ARG A 100 -0.21 12.83 -21.47
CA ARG A 100 -1.64 12.93 -21.24
C ARG A 100 -2.22 11.54 -20.90
N LEU A 101 -2.92 11.46 -19.78
CA LEU A 101 -3.52 10.24 -19.26
C LEU A 101 -5.04 10.29 -19.42
N ARG A 102 -5.66 9.12 -19.50
CA ARG A 102 -7.08 8.91 -19.17
C ARG A 102 -7.15 8.47 -17.72
N VAL A 103 -7.93 9.18 -16.93
CA VAL A 103 -8.05 8.98 -15.48
C VAL A 103 -9.50 8.74 -15.12
N GLY A 104 -9.80 7.58 -14.54
CA GLY A 104 -11.08 7.31 -13.91
C GLY A 104 -11.11 7.81 -12.49
N ILE A 105 -12.14 8.53 -12.08
CA ILE A 105 -12.37 8.89 -10.67
C ILE A 105 -13.58 8.15 -10.13
N CYS A 106 -13.46 7.67 -8.88
CA CYS A 106 -14.51 6.97 -8.16
C CYS A 106 -14.72 7.65 -6.80
N ASP A 107 -15.84 8.31 -6.61
CA ASP A 107 -16.23 9.02 -5.39
C ASP A 107 -17.27 8.25 -4.56
N THR A 108 -17.33 6.94 -4.76
CA THR A 108 -18.13 5.96 -4.01
C THR A 108 -17.26 4.79 -3.59
N THR A 109 -17.83 3.85 -2.81
CA THR A 109 -17.21 2.53 -2.64
C THR A 109 -17.22 1.75 -3.97
N PHE A 110 -16.48 0.64 -4.06
CA PHE A 110 -16.51 -0.23 -5.25
C PHE A 110 -17.87 -0.91 -5.46
N THR A 111 -18.68 -1.03 -4.40
CA THR A 111 -20.08 -1.50 -4.48
C THR A 111 -21.07 -0.41 -4.87
N GLY A 112 -20.65 0.86 -4.90
CA GLY A 112 -21.47 2.01 -5.28
C GLY A 112 -22.09 2.74 -4.09
N GLU A 113 -21.80 2.32 -2.87
CA GLU A 113 -22.27 2.99 -1.66
C GLU A 113 -21.62 4.37 -1.51
N PRO A 114 -22.34 5.37 -0.97
CA PRO A 114 -21.77 6.68 -0.71
C PRO A 114 -20.64 6.61 0.33
N ILE A 115 -19.63 7.45 0.14
CA ILE A 115 -18.55 7.69 1.12
C ILE A 115 -18.78 9.03 1.82
N HIS A 116 -17.99 9.32 2.85
CA HIS A 116 -18.11 10.58 3.57
C HIS A 116 -18.01 11.78 2.60
N PRO A 117 -18.89 12.80 2.70
CA PRO A 117 -18.96 13.91 1.73
C PRO A 117 -17.64 14.65 1.51
N GLU A 118 -16.86 14.88 2.58
CA GLU A 118 -15.54 15.53 2.47
C GLU A 118 -14.53 14.68 1.66
N VAL A 119 -14.58 13.35 1.82
CA VAL A 119 -13.72 12.44 1.05
C VAL A 119 -14.15 12.44 -0.43
N ALA A 120 -15.45 12.36 -0.70
CA ALA A 120 -15.98 12.44 -2.06
C ALA A 120 -15.60 13.76 -2.72
N GLU A 121 -15.68 14.89 -1.99
CA GLU A 121 -15.27 16.19 -2.51
C GLU A 121 -13.76 16.26 -2.78
N ALA A 122 -12.94 15.68 -1.92
CA ALA A 122 -11.50 15.60 -2.15
C ALA A 122 -11.16 14.82 -3.44
N VAL A 123 -11.87 13.71 -3.70
CA VAL A 123 -11.73 12.96 -4.96
C VAL A 123 -12.10 13.80 -6.16
N ARG A 124 -13.26 14.52 -6.12
CA ARG A 124 -13.69 15.42 -7.19
C ARG A 124 -12.73 16.58 -7.40
N ALA A 125 -12.19 17.16 -6.32
CA ALA A 125 -11.18 18.22 -6.40
C ALA A 125 -9.89 17.73 -7.07
N ALA A 126 -9.44 16.52 -6.76
CA ALA A 126 -8.31 15.90 -7.44
C ALA A 126 -8.59 15.68 -8.93
N GLY A 127 -9.82 15.28 -9.30
CA GLY A 127 -10.27 15.18 -10.69
C GLY A 127 -10.14 16.50 -11.43
N ARG A 128 -10.70 17.58 -10.88
CA ARG A 128 -10.60 18.94 -11.47
C ARG A 128 -9.14 19.41 -11.63
N LEU A 129 -8.28 19.10 -10.65
CA LEU A 129 -6.86 19.41 -10.75
C LEU A 129 -6.22 18.66 -11.93
N LEU A 130 -6.49 17.37 -12.07
CA LEU A 130 -5.95 16.56 -13.17
C LEU A 130 -6.45 17.06 -14.55
N GLU A 131 -7.70 17.50 -14.66
CA GLU A 131 -8.21 18.15 -15.86
C GLU A 131 -7.47 19.44 -16.19
N SER A 132 -7.22 20.29 -15.18
CA SER A 132 -6.47 21.54 -15.35
C SER A 132 -5.01 21.31 -15.78
N LEU A 133 -4.46 20.13 -15.47
CA LEU A 133 -3.15 19.68 -15.93
C LEU A 133 -3.16 19.04 -17.31
N GLY A 134 -4.32 18.99 -17.98
CA GLY A 134 -4.48 18.52 -19.35
C GLY A 134 -4.75 17.02 -19.49
N HIS A 135 -5.03 16.32 -18.40
CA HIS A 135 -5.47 14.92 -18.44
C HIS A 135 -6.95 14.82 -18.85
N HIS A 136 -7.35 13.66 -19.35
CA HIS A 136 -8.76 13.34 -19.58
C HIS A 136 -9.31 12.63 -18.34
N VAL A 137 -10.29 13.23 -17.69
CA VAL A 137 -10.87 12.69 -16.44
C VAL A 137 -12.32 12.31 -16.68
N GLU A 138 -12.72 11.14 -16.26
CA GLU A 138 -14.08 10.64 -16.39
C GLU A 138 -14.50 9.85 -15.13
N PRO A 139 -15.79 9.88 -14.74
CA PRO A 139 -16.26 8.98 -13.69
C PRO A 139 -16.06 7.52 -14.11
N ALA A 140 -15.45 6.73 -13.24
CA ALA A 140 -15.26 5.31 -13.49
C ALA A 140 -15.20 4.54 -12.16
N ARG A 141 -15.88 3.40 -12.12
CA ARG A 141 -15.85 2.50 -10.97
C ARG A 141 -15.24 1.17 -11.39
N PRO A 142 -14.22 0.68 -10.66
CA PRO A 142 -13.66 -0.64 -10.93
C PRO A 142 -14.74 -1.72 -10.86
N GLN A 143 -14.75 -2.63 -11.82
CA GLN A 143 -15.60 -3.83 -11.78
C GLN A 143 -14.87 -4.89 -10.96
N ALA A 144 -15.40 -5.23 -9.79
CA ALA A 144 -14.81 -6.23 -8.89
C ALA A 144 -15.91 -7.01 -8.17
N ASP A 145 -15.71 -8.31 -8.02
CA ASP A 145 -16.48 -9.12 -7.06
C ASP A 145 -15.95 -8.85 -5.65
N VAL A 146 -16.43 -7.76 -5.04
CA VAL A 146 -15.99 -7.31 -3.72
C VAL A 146 -16.22 -8.39 -2.65
N PRO A 147 -17.37 -9.08 -2.59
CA PRO A 147 -17.57 -10.18 -1.64
C PRO A 147 -16.53 -11.31 -1.76
N MET A 148 -16.22 -11.73 -2.97
CA MET A 148 -15.19 -12.76 -3.20
C MET A 148 -13.80 -12.24 -2.82
N MET A 149 -13.47 -11.03 -3.22
CA MET A 149 -12.19 -10.40 -2.90
C MET A 149 -11.99 -10.27 -1.38
N MET A 150 -13.02 -9.86 -0.65
CA MET A 150 -12.96 -9.73 0.81
C MET A 150 -12.83 -11.07 1.52
N ARG A 151 -13.51 -12.13 1.04
CA ARG A 151 -13.31 -13.48 1.59
C ARG A 151 -11.88 -13.95 1.39
N ALA A 152 -11.37 -13.91 0.15
CA ALA A 152 -10.00 -14.30 -0.15
C ALA A 152 -8.96 -13.51 0.67
N TRP A 153 -9.17 -12.20 0.80
CA TRP A 153 -8.30 -11.35 1.62
C TRP A 153 -8.34 -11.73 3.09
N THR A 154 -9.53 -11.97 3.66
CA THR A 154 -9.70 -12.37 5.06
C THR A 154 -9.01 -13.70 5.34
N ASP A 155 -9.18 -14.69 4.45
CA ASP A 155 -8.57 -16.00 4.60
C ASP A 155 -7.03 -15.91 4.58
N ILE A 156 -6.47 -15.18 3.62
CA ILE A 156 -5.01 -14.99 3.50
C ILE A 156 -4.44 -14.25 4.72
N VAL A 157 -5.11 -13.18 5.16
CA VAL A 157 -4.69 -12.41 6.35
C VAL A 157 -4.82 -13.25 7.62
N GLY A 158 -5.89 -14.06 7.74
CA GLY A 158 -6.08 -14.98 8.85
C GLY A 158 -4.93 -15.98 8.95
N VAL A 159 -4.60 -16.66 7.86
CA VAL A 159 -3.48 -17.60 7.81
C VAL A 159 -2.14 -16.90 8.09
N GLY A 160 -1.89 -15.74 7.49
CA GLY A 160 -0.69 -14.95 7.73
C GLY A 160 -0.54 -14.52 9.20
N SER A 161 -1.63 -14.15 9.83
CA SER A 161 -1.66 -13.79 11.26
C SER A 161 -1.40 -15.02 12.15
N ALA A 162 -2.02 -16.16 11.85
CA ALA A 162 -1.78 -17.41 12.56
C ALA A 162 -0.31 -17.85 12.47
N LEU A 163 0.28 -17.78 11.28
CA LEU A 163 1.71 -18.08 11.06
C LEU A 163 2.63 -17.13 11.84
N SER A 164 2.30 -15.85 11.90
CA SER A 164 3.05 -14.85 12.67
C SER A 164 2.96 -15.11 14.18
N ILE A 165 1.81 -15.52 14.68
CA ILE A 165 1.64 -15.92 16.09
C ILE A 165 2.43 -17.20 16.36
N ARG A 166 2.30 -18.20 15.51
CA ARG A 166 3.02 -19.48 15.63
C ARG A 166 4.54 -19.31 15.62
N SER A 167 5.07 -18.43 14.80
CA SER A 167 6.51 -18.14 14.74
C SER A 167 7.07 -17.62 16.07
N LYS A 168 6.23 -16.99 16.90
CA LYS A 168 6.61 -16.42 18.20
C LYS A 168 6.30 -17.35 19.37
N LEU A 169 5.23 -18.13 19.29
CA LEU A 169 4.73 -18.95 20.38
C LEU A 169 5.00 -20.46 20.20
N GLY A 170 5.51 -20.86 19.01
CA GLY A 170 5.59 -22.27 18.62
C GLY A 170 4.19 -22.84 18.41
N ASP A 171 4.01 -24.13 18.74
CA ASP A 171 2.72 -24.82 18.61
C ASP A 171 1.76 -24.57 19.78
N ARG A 172 2.17 -23.75 20.76
CA ARG A 172 1.35 -23.37 21.89
C ARG A 172 0.28 -22.37 21.50
N ALA A 173 -0.96 -22.64 21.86
CA ALA A 173 -2.05 -21.68 21.69
C ALA A 173 -1.76 -20.37 22.47
N PRO A 174 -2.10 -19.21 21.91
CA PRO A 174 -1.96 -17.94 22.61
C PRO A 174 -2.92 -17.84 23.78
N ARG A 175 -2.47 -17.28 24.89
CA ARG A 175 -3.34 -16.93 26.01
C ARG A 175 -4.20 -15.70 25.66
N PRO A 176 -5.34 -15.48 26.37
CA PRO A 176 -6.23 -14.35 26.07
C PRO A 176 -5.59 -12.97 26.21
N ASP A 177 -4.52 -12.84 27.00
CA ASP A 177 -3.77 -11.61 27.28
C ASP A 177 -2.58 -11.39 26.32
N GLU A 178 -2.22 -12.39 25.51
CA GLU A 178 -1.08 -12.32 24.59
C GLU A 178 -1.42 -11.81 23.20
N VAL A 179 -2.67 -11.97 22.77
CA VAL A 179 -3.15 -11.54 21.46
C VAL A 179 -4.55 -10.94 21.56
N GLU A 180 -4.82 -9.97 20.73
CA GLU A 180 -6.15 -9.36 20.63
C GLU A 180 -7.19 -10.29 20.00
N GLY A 181 -8.48 -9.91 20.10
CA GLY A 181 -9.59 -10.72 19.62
C GLY A 181 -9.46 -11.18 18.16
N VAL A 182 -9.00 -10.29 17.29
CA VAL A 182 -8.75 -10.61 15.87
C VAL A 182 -7.66 -11.67 15.73
N GLY A 183 -6.55 -11.57 16.48
CA GLY A 183 -5.48 -12.57 16.48
C GLY A 183 -5.93 -13.93 16.99
N ARG A 184 -6.80 -13.97 18.01
CA ARG A 184 -7.39 -15.23 18.51
C ARG A 184 -8.27 -15.90 17.47
N GLY A 185 -9.10 -15.12 16.76
CA GLY A 185 -9.93 -15.64 15.66
C GLY A 185 -9.14 -16.18 14.50
N ALA A 186 -7.97 -15.61 14.21
CA ALA A 186 -7.06 -16.13 13.18
C ALA A 186 -6.36 -17.43 13.57
N TRP A 187 -6.18 -17.69 14.88
CA TRP A 187 -5.54 -18.92 15.38
C TRP A 187 -6.51 -20.12 15.41
N ALA A 188 -7.81 -19.87 15.65
CA ALA A 188 -8.86 -20.90 15.76
C ALA A 188 -9.18 -21.56 14.41
#